data_ecb4a9396a981ca89c655dee0302e3e9
#
_entry.id   ecb4a9396a981ca89c655dee0302e3e9
#
_cell.length_a   1.000
_cell.length_b   1.000
_cell.length_c   1.000
_cell.angle_alpha   90.00
_cell.angle_beta   90.00
_cell.angle_gamma   90.00
#
_symmetry.space_group_name_H-M   'P 1'
#
loop_
_entity.id
_entity.type
_entity.pdbx_description
1 polymer ?
#
loop_
_entity_poly.entity_id
_entity_poly.type
_entity_poly.pdbx_seq_one_letter_code
_entity_poly.pdbx_strand_id
1 'polypeptide(L)'
;VEDSALLIKLISDSLTKSGYNNLTLCNNGQEAWNYLMKVKSGEEPKDVKCIITDIEMPLMDGHRLTKLVKTDNDLKSIPVVIFSSLINEQMRLKGESLGADVQLSKPEIGLLVQEIDKLLLK
;
A
#
# COMPACT_ATOMS: atom_id res chain seq x y z
N VAL A 1 0.87 3.41 -3.39
CA VAL A 1 2.28 3.73 -3.65
C VAL A 1 2.75 3.00 -4.90
N GLU A 2 3.02 3.72 -5.96
CA GLU A 2 3.28 3.13 -7.26
C GLU A 2 4.01 4.16 -8.14
N ASP A 3 5.07 3.76 -8.81
CA ASP A 3 5.85 4.68 -9.64
C ASP A 3 5.36 4.77 -11.10
N SER A 4 4.44 3.91 -11.52
CA SER A 4 3.84 3.98 -12.85
C SER A 4 2.62 4.89 -12.83
N ALA A 5 2.68 6.00 -13.58
CA ALA A 5 1.54 6.93 -13.66
C ALA A 5 0.28 6.27 -14.22
N LEU A 6 0.43 5.35 -15.17
CA LEU A 6 -0.70 4.62 -15.74
C LEU A 6 -1.37 3.74 -14.68
N LEU A 7 -0.58 3.00 -13.91
CA LEU A 7 -1.13 2.11 -12.89
C LEU A 7 -1.74 2.88 -11.72
N ILE A 8 -1.14 4.00 -11.32
CA ILE A 8 -1.75 4.87 -10.31
C ILE A 8 -3.15 5.29 -10.75
N LYS A 9 -3.28 5.70 -12.01
CA LYS A 9 -4.58 6.12 -12.55
C LYS A 9 -5.58 4.96 -12.54
N LEU A 10 -5.18 3.78 -13.00
CA LEU A 10 -6.08 2.62 -13.04
C LEU A 10 -6.52 2.20 -11.65
N ILE A 11 -5.61 2.17 -10.69
CA ILE A 11 -5.92 1.80 -9.31
C ILE A 11 -6.83 2.85 -8.68
N SER A 12 -6.47 4.12 -8.80
CA SER A 12 -7.27 5.20 -8.19
C SER A 12 -8.68 5.28 -8.79
N ASP A 13 -8.82 5.11 -10.10
CA ASP A 13 -10.13 5.09 -10.76
C ASP A 13 -10.99 3.93 -10.24
N SER A 14 -10.41 2.74 -10.11
CA SER A 14 -11.14 1.56 -9.61
C SER A 14 -11.56 1.74 -8.15
N LEU A 15 -10.70 2.29 -7.32
CA LEU A 15 -11.01 2.55 -5.91
C LEU A 15 -12.10 3.61 -5.79
N THR A 16 -12.02 4.67 -6.57
CA THR A 16 -13.02 5.74 -6.56
C THR A 16 -14.38 5.21 -6.96
N LYS A 17 -14.45 4.38 -8.00
CA LYS A 17 -15.70 3.73 -8.44
C LYS A 17 -16.29 2.83 -7.37
N SER A 18 -15.44 2.28 -6.51
CA SER A 18 -15.87 1.39 -5.42
C SER A 18 -16.20 2.15 -4.12
N GLY A 19 -16.15 3.47 -4.13
CA GLY A 19 -16.54 4.31 -3.01
C GLY A 19 -15.39 4.83 -2.16
N TYR A 20 -14.15 4.53 -2.53
CA TYR A 20 -12.97 5.02 -1.80
C TYR A 20 -12.51 6.34 -2.41
N ASN A 21 -12.87 7.46 -1.77
CA ASN A 21 -12.63 8.79 -2.30
C ASN A 21 -11.46 9.54 -1.67
N ASN A 22 -11.00 9.10 -0.52
CA ASN A 22 -9.88 9.74 0.20
C ASN A 22 -8.58 9.02 -0.12
N LEU A 23 -8.04 9.29 -1.30
CA LEU A 23 -6.83 8.62 -1.78
C LEU A 23 -5.64 9.58 -1.72
N THR A 24 -4.53 9.09 -1.20
CA THR A 24 -3.25 9.79 -1.25
C THR A 24 -2.34 9.00 -2.18
N LEU A 25 -1.85 9.63 -3.23
CA LEU A 25 -1.05 8.98 -4.26
C LEU A 25 0.42 9.33 -4.07
N CYS A 26 1.25 8.31 -3.95
CA CYS A 26 2.70 8.47 -3.78
C CYS A 26 3.43 7.71 -4.87
N ASN A 27 4.51 8.29 -5.38
CA ASN A 27 5.26 7.74 -6.52
C ASN A 27 6.34 6.74 -6.12
N ASN A 28 6.69 6.68 -4.85
CA ASN A 28 7.69 5.74 -4.34
C ASN A 28 7.54 5.58 -2.84
N GLY A 29 8.27 4.62 -2.28
CA GLY A 29 8.18 4.34 -0.85
C GLY A 29 8.68 5.47 0.04
N GLN A 30 9.64 6.27 -0.42
CA GLN A 30 10.14 7.39 0.36
C GLN A 30 9.09 8.48 0.51
N GLU A 31 8.36 8.81 -0.57
CA GLU A 31 7.25 9.76 -0.50
C GLU A 31 6.16 9.28 0.45
N ALA A 32 5.84 7.97 0.36
CA ALA A 32 4.83 7.38 1.24
C ALA A 32 5.27 7.46 2.71
N TRP A 33 6.51 7.12 2.99
CA TRP A 33 7.05 7.19 4.35
C TRP A 33 7.02 8.62 4.89
N ASN A 34 7.43 9.59 4.07
CA ASN A 34 7.40 11.00 4.46
C ASN A 34 5.98 11.45 4.79
N TYR A 35 4.99 11.02 3.98
CA TYR A 35 3.59 11.31 4.24
C TYR A 35 3.12 10.70 5.57
N LEU A 36 3.48 9.44 5.82
CA LEU A 36 3.10 8.75 7.06
C LEU A 36 3.71 9.42 8.29
N MET A 37 4.91 9.96 8.16
CA MET A 37 5.52 10.73 9.26
C MET A 37 4.74 12.02 9.56
N LYS A 38 4.19 12.66 8.54
CA LYS A 38 3.31 13.84 8.74
C LYS A 38 2.00 13.45 9.40
N VAL A 39 1.44 12.30 9.05
CA VAL A 39 0.24 11.77 9.71
C VAL A 39 0.54 11.48 11.17
N LYS A 40 1.65 10.82 11.44
CA LYS A 40 2.07 10.46 12.81
C LYS A 40 2.31 11.69 13.67
N SER A 41 2.90 12.75 13.11
CA SER A 41 3.19 13.99 13.85
C SER A 41 1.98 14.91 14.01
N GLY A 42 0.87 14.61 13.34
CA GLY A 42 -0.34 15.43 13.38
C GLY A 42 -0.35 16.56 12.36
N GLU A 43 0.66 16.70 11.51
CA GLU A 43 0.66 17.69 10.43
C GLU A 43 -0.42 17.42 9.40
N GLU A 44 -0.72 16.13 9.16
CA GLU A 44 -1.83 15.71 8.31
C GLU A 44 -2.91 15.13 9.21
N PRO A 45 -4.12 15.68 9.20
CA PRO A 45 -5.19 15.24 10.12
C PRO A 45 -5.92 13.98 9.65
N LYS A 46 -5.40 13.27 8.66
CA LYS A 46 -6.07 12.10 8.08
C LYS A 46 -5.64 10.81 8.75
N ASP A 47 -6.62 9.93 8.95
CA ASP A 47 -6.36 8.53 9.33
C ASP A 47 -6.08 7.72 8.07
N VAL A 48 -4.95 7.04 8.04
CA VAL A 48 -4.65 6.10 6.97
C VAL A 48 -5.26 4.75 7.35
N LYS A 49 -6.18 4.25 6.53
CA LYS A 49 -6.90 3.00 6.79
C LYS A 49 -6.28 1.80 6.09
N CYS A 50 -5.51 2.03 5.03
CA CYS A 50 -4.89 0.96 4.26
C CYS A 50 -3.77 1.54 3.39
N ILE A 51 -2.72 0.76 3.21
CA ILE A 51 -1.61 1.12 2.32
C ILE A 51 -1.55 0.08 1.22
N ILE A 52 -1.56 0.53 -0.03
CA ILE A 52 -1.36 -0.34 -1.20
C ILE A 52 -0.02 0.05 -1.80
N THR A 53 0.89 -0.90 -1.93
CA THR A 53 2.23 -0.61 -2.45
C THR A 53 2.72 -1.65 -3.44
N ASP A 54 3.42 -1.17 -4.47
CA ASP A 54 4.25 -2.03 -5.31
C ASP A 54 5.52 -2.42 -4.53
N ILE A 55 6.29 -3.32 -5.08
CA ILE A 55 7.59 -3.72 -4.51
C ILE A 55 8.71 -2.89 -5.12
N GLU A 56 8.89 -2.95 -6.45
CA GLU A 56 9.98 -2.24 -7.11
C GLU A 56 9.65 -0.78 -7.37
N MET A 57 10.33 0.08 -6.65
CA MET A 57 10.18 1.53 -6.80
C MET A 57 11.51 2.20 -6.47
N PRO A 58 11.77 3.39 -7.05
CA PRO A 58 13.00 4.11 -6.70
C PRO A 58 12.96 4.62 -5.25
N LEU A 59 14.10 4.91 -4.72
CA LEU A 59 14.35 5.50 -3.40
C LEU A 59 14.03 4.58 -2.23
N MET A 60 12.84 4.00 -2.17
CA MET A 60 12.45 3.03 -1.15
C MET A 60 11.47 2.04 -1.76
N ASP A 61 11.77 0.75 -1.71
CA ASP A 61 10.88 -0.29 -2.25
C ASP A 61 9.74 -0.63 -1.28
N GLY A 62 8.78 -1.41 -1.77
CA GLY A 62 7.58 -1.75 -1.01
C GLY A 62 7.85 -2.66 0.19
N HIS A 63 8.86 -3.54 0.12
CA HIS A 63 9.24 -4.37 1.26
C HIS A 63 9.81 -3.52 2.38
N ARG A 64 10.66 -2.55 2.05
CA ARG A 64 11.23 -1.64 3.04
C ARG A 64 10.14 -0.80 3.70
N LEU A 65 9.22 -0.26 2.89
CA LEU A 65 8.10 0.50 3.40
C LEU A 65 7.26 -0.34 4.36
N THR A 66 6.93 -1.57 3.97
CA THR A 66 6.16 -2.50 4.80
C THR A 66 6.86 -2.74 6.14
N LYS A 67 8.16 -2.98 6.11
CA LYS A 67 8.94 -3.19 7.34
C LYS A 67 8.86 -1.97 8.26
N LEU A 68 9.05 -0.78 7.71
CA LEU A 68 9.01 0.45 8.50
C LEU A 68 7.63 0.66 9.14
N VAL A 69 6.56 0.43 8.38
CA VAL A 69 5.20 0.55 8.89
C VAL A 69 4.92 -0.46 9.99
N LYS A 70 5.25 -1.73 9.74
CA LYS A 70 4.91 -2.82 10.67
C LYS A 70 5.78 -2.86 11.92
N THR A 71 6.89 -2.16 11.93
CA THR A 71 7.74 -2.03 13.12
C THR A 71 7.52 -0.71 13.87
N ASP A 72 6.66 0.17 13.37
CA ASP A 72 6.33 1.44 14.03
C ASP A 72 5.10 1.24 14.92
N ASN A 73 5.20 1.65 16.19
CA ASN A 73 4.12 1.43 17.17
C ASN A 73 2.81 2.13 16.81
N ASP A 74 2.89 3.26 16.12
CA ASP A 74 1.70 4.04 15.75
C ASP A 74 1.11 3.62 14.41
N LEU A 75 1.89 2.96 13.55
CA LEU A 75 1.49 2.63 12.18
C LEU A 75 1.25 1.15 11.94
N LYS A 76 1.74 0.27 12.82
CA LYS A 76 1.74 -1.19 12.58
C LYS A 76 0.35 -1.81 12.43
N SER A 77 -0.68 -1.15 12.91
CA SER A 77 -2.06 -1.64 12.78
C SER A 77 -2.68 -1.34 11.42
N ILE A 78 -2.03 -0.50 10.60
CA ILE A 78 -2.54 -0.18 9.27
C ILE A 78 -2.33 -1.39 8.34
N PRO A 79 -3.40 -1.91 7.71
CA PRO A 79 -3.24 -3.00 6.74
C PRO A 79 -2.36 -2.58 5.56
N VAL A 80 -1.44 -3.47 5.17
CA VAL A 80 -0.57 -3.26 4.00
C VAL A 80 -0.87 -4.31 2.96
N VAL A 81 -1.24 -3.87 1.77
CA VAL A 81 -1.49 -4.71 0.61
C VAL A 81 -0.35 -4.51 -0.38
N ILE A 82 0.36 -5.59 -0.70
CA ILE A 82 1.38 -5.56 -1.75
C ILE A 82 0.71 -5.94 -3.07
N PHE A 83 0.85 -5.09 -4.07
CA PHE A 83 0.28 -5.28 -5.41
C PHE A 83 1.39 -5.11 -6.43
N SER A 84 1.91 -6.23 -6.95
CA SER A 84 3.14 -6.22 -7.76
C SER A 84 3.11 -7.26 -8.86
N SER A 85 3.81 -6.98 -9.96
CA SER A 85 4.04 -7.94 -11.03
C SER A 85 5.15 -8.93 -10.69
N LEU A 86 5.89 -8.72 -9.62
CA LEU A 86 7.09 -9.49 -9.26
C LEU A 86 6.88 -10.51 -8.13
N ILE A 87 5.64 -10.92 -7.87
CA ILE A 87 5.38 -11.86 -6.78
C ILE A 87 5.75 -13.28 -7.23
N ASN A 88 6.82 -13.81 -6.65
CA ASN A 88 7.21 -15.22 -6.73
C ASN A 88 7.23 -15.77 -5.30
N GLU A 89 7.60 -17.04 -5.14
CA GLU A 89 7.60 -17.68 -3.81
C GLU A 89 8.50 -16.96 -2.82
N GLN A 90 9.72 -16.59 -3.22
CA GLN A 90 10.65 -15.88 -2.33
C GLN A 90 10.11 -14.51 -1.93
N MET A 91 9.54 -13.77 -2.87
CA MET A 91 8.95 -12.45 -2.60
C MET A 91 7.75 -12.57 -1.69
N ARG A 92 6.92 -13.61 -1.88
CA ARG A 92 5.76 -13.86 -1.04
C ARG A 92 6.18 -14.14 0.40
N LEU A 93 7.16 -15.02 0.59
CA LEU A 93 7.66 -15.35 1.92
C LEU A 93 8.27 -14.12 2.61
N LYS A 94 9.00 -13.30 1.87
CA LYS A 94 9.56 -12.07 2.40
C LYS A 94 8.46 -11.11 2.84
N GLY A 95 7.43 -10.90 2.00
CA GLY A 95 6.31 -10.03 2.36
C GLY A 95 5.58 -10.51 3.61
N GLU A 96 5.32 -11.82 3.72
CA GLU A 96 4.71 -12.39 4.91
C GLU A 96 5.54 -12.15 6.16
N SER A 97 6.86 -12.37 6.07
CA SER A 97 7.76 -12.20 7.21
C SER A 97 7.83 -10.75 7.69
N LEU A 98 7.57 -9.80 6.79
CA LEU A 98 7.55 -8.37 7.12
C LEU A 98 6.19 -7.90 7.64
N GLY A 99 5.17 -8.74 7.58
CA GLY A 99 3.84 -8.42 8.11
C GLY A 99 2.84 -7.89 7.10
N ALA A 100 3.11 -8.04 5.80
CA ALA A 100 2.12 -7.67 4.78
C ALA A 100 0.83 -8.46 4.99
N ASP A 101 -0.31 -7.79 4.94
CA ASP A 101 -1.61 -8.40 5.21
C ASP A 101 -2.14 -9.16 4.00
N VAL A 102 -1.92 -8.64 2.79
CA VAL A 102 -2.34 -9.27 1.55
C VAL A 102 -1.26 -9.03 0.49
N GLN A 103 -1.07 -10.02 -0.37
CA GLN A 103 -0.14 -9.90 -1.50
C GLN A 103 -0.84 -10.36 -2.77
N LEU A 104 -0.90 -9.48 -3.78
CA LEU A 104 -1.63 -9.71 -5.02
C LEU A 104 -0.75 -9.43 -6.23
N SER A 105 -1.00 -10.17 -7.32
CA SER A 105 -0.31 -9.98 -8.59
C SER A 105 -1.03 -8.97 -9.47
N LYS A 106 -0.27 -8.11 -10.13
CA LYS A 106 -0.80 -7.26 -11.20
C LYS A 106 -1.13 -8.15 -12.42
N PRO A 107 -2.14 -7.81 -13.19
CA PRO A 107 -2.99 -6.61 -13.16
C PRO A 107 -4.37 -6.83 -12.52
N GLU A 108 -4.50 -7.69 -11.55
CA GLU A 108 -5.77 -8.11 -10.96
C GLU A 108 -6.41 -7.02 -10.08
N ILE A 109 -6.80 -5.90 -10.69
CA ILE A 109 -7.36 -4.75 -9.98
C ILE A 109 -8.69 -5.08 -9.31
N GLY A 110 -9.53 -5.90 -9.95
CA GLY A 110 -10.80 -6.33 -9.36
C GLY A 110 -10.60 -7.10 -8.05
N LEU A 111 -9.59 -7.98 -8.02
CA LEU A 111 -9.25 -8.72 -6.83
C LEU A 111 -8.68 -7.81 -5.75
N LEU A 112 -7.90 -6.80 -6.14
CA LEU A 112 -7.39 -5.78 -5.22
C LEU A 112 -8.52 -5.10 -4.47
N VAL A 113 -9.56 -4.64 -5.20
CA VAL A 113 -10.72 -3.98 -4.58
C VAL A 113 -11.43 -4.93 -3.62
N GLN A 114 -11.63 -6.20 -4.02
CA GLN A 114 -12.27 -7.20 -3.14
C GLN A 114 -11.51 -7.39 -1.84
N GLU A 115 -10.18 -7.47 -1.90
CA GLU A 115 -9.36 -7.67 -0.70
C GLU A 115 -9.37 -6.43 0.20
N ILE A 116 -9.39 -5.24 -0.38
CA ILE A 116 -9.52 -4.01 0.40
C ILE A 116 -10.87 -3.95 1.09
N ASP A 117 -11.95 -4.33 0.39
CA ASP A 117 -13.28 -4.41 1.00
C ASP A 117 -13.29 -5.35 2.21
N LYS A 118 -12.66 -6.51 2.10
CA LYS A 118 -12.56 -7.45 3.22
C LYS A 118 -11.82 -6.86 4.42
N LEU A 119 -10.78 -6.07 4.17
CA LEU A 119 -9.99 -5.47 5.23
C LEU A 119 -10.72 -4.32 5.92
N LEU A 120 -11.48 -3.53 5.17
CA LEU A 120 -12.03 -2.26 5.66
C LEU A 120 -13.54 -2.29 5.96
N LEU A 121 -14.29 -3.19 5.33
CA LEU A 121 -15.76 -3.21 5.43
C LEU A 121 -16.30 -4.42 6.21
N LYS A 122 -15.47 -4.98 7.05
CA LYS A 122 -15.91 -6.11 7.90
C LYS A 122 -16.99 -5.69 8.87
#